data_d4d1f0ea75355fb53244bd8a9746a40e
#
_entry.id   d4d1f0ea75355fb53244bd8a9746a40e
#
_cell.length_a   1.000
_cell.length_b   1.000
_cell.length_c   1.000
_cell.angle_alpha   90.00
_cell.angle_beta   90.00
_cell.angle_gamma   90.00
#
_symmetry.space_group_name_H-M   'P 1'
#
loop_
_entity.id
_entity.type
_entity.pdbx_description
1 polymer ?
#
loop_
_entity_poly.entity_id
_entity_poly.type
_entity_poly.pdbx_seq_one_letter_code
_entity_poly.pdbx_strand_id
1 'polypeptide(L)'
;MNAYRIGLLSIIVMIALPVQQANAEQSPHGFHSSLFDFFHGWHKRGRSAQLGPRPFFLVEDMTQSPLKTQLQHCAKGPFKSSKFSIGHRGAALQFPEHTKESYTAAAKMGAGIVECDVTFTKDKQLVCRHSQCDLHTTTNILATPLASQCAVAPQFDSEGKLVNASEIKCCTSDITVAEFKTLEGKM
;
A
#
# COMPACT_ATOMS: atom_id res chain seq x y z
N MET A 1 -6.33 14.42 -8.43
CA MET A 1 -5.37 13.74 -7.52
C MET A 1 -4.36 13.06 -8.42
N ASN A 2 -3.11 13.54 -8.37
CA ASN A 2 -2.08 13.10 -9.31
C ASN A 2 -1.77 11.61 -9.16
N ALA A 3 -1.65 10.92 -10.28
CA ALA A 3 -1.17 9.54 -10.35
C ALA A 3 0.21 9.45 -9.70
N TYR A 4 0.27 8.83 -8.55
CA TYR A 4 1.56 8.60 -7.90
C TYR A 4 2.23 7.40 -8.54
N ARG A 5 3.45 7.63 -9.00
CA ARG A 5 4.32 6.61 -9.52
C ARG A 5 4.37 5.46 -8.52
N ILE A 6 3.84 4.31 -8.91
CA ILE A 6 4.00 3.07 -8.16
C ILE A 6 5.49 2.75 -8.24
N GLY A 7 6.20 3.18 -7.20
CA GLY A 7 7.62 2.85 -7.09
C GLY A 7 7.79 1.34 -6.95
N LEU A 8 8.81 0.77 -7.58
CA LEU A 8 9.25 -0.58 -7.31
C LEU A 8 9.45 -0.73 -5.79
N LEU A 9 8.52 -1.37 -5.09
CA LEU A 9 8.80 -1.96 -3.80
C LEU A 9 9.48 -3.30 -4.12
N SER A 10 10.81 -3.30 -4.12
CA SER A 10 11.58 -4.55 -4.13
C SER A 10 11.15 -5.38 -2.96
N ILE A 11 10.74 -6.62 -3.22
CA ILE A 11 10.59 -7.64 -2.19
C ILE A 11 11.98 -7.82 -1.61
N ILE A 12 12.24 -7.27 -0.42
CA ILE A 12 13.46 -7.55 0.33
C ILE A 12 13.27 -8.93 0.95
N VAL A 13 13.64 -9.96 0.20
CA VAL A 13 14.01 -11.23 0.81
C VAL A 13 15.27 -10.97 1.61
N MET A 14 15.14 -10.91 2.92
CA MET A 14 16.28 -10.78 3.83
C MET A 14 17.09 -12.09 3.79
N ILE A 15 18.05 -12.16 2.87
CA ILE A 15 19.15 -13.12 2.97
C ILE A 15 20.14 -12.50 3.96
N ALA A 16 20.20 -13.06 5.16
CA ALA A 16 21.21 -12.71 6.14
C ALA A 16 22.57 -13.17 5.64
N LEU A 17 23.38 -12.26 5.11
CA LEU A 17 24.80 -12.47 4.89
C LEU A 17 25.58 -12.00 6.12
N PRO A 18 26.63 -12.71 6.54
CA PRO A 18 27.43 -12.31 7.69
C PRO A 18 28.21 -11.03 7.38
N VAL A 19 28.08 -10.04 8.25
CA VAL A 19 28.85 -8.80 8.20
C VAL A 19 30.28 -9.11 8.62
N GLN A 20 31.23 -9.09 7.70
CA GLN A 20 32.65 -9.03 8.02
C GLN A 20 32.99 -7.64 8.61
N GLN A 21 33.52 -7.64 9.82
CA GLN A 21 34.05 -6.45 10.46
C GLN A 21 35.29 -5.95 9.70
N ALA A 22 35.17 -4.79 9.09
CA ALA A 22 36.32 -4.01 8.62
C ALA A 22 36.76 -3.09 9.75
N ASN A 23 37.98 -3.23 10.19
CA ASN A 23 38.65 -2.33 11.14
C ASN A 23 38.84 -0.96 10.45
N ALA A 24 38.25 0.08 10.99
CA ALA A 24 38.50 1.45 10.57
C ALA A 24 39.47 2.11 11.55
N GLU A 25 40.60 2.56 11.01
CA GLU A 25 41.59 3.37 11.69
C GLU A 25 40.99 4.71 12.14
N GLN A 26 41.44 5.15 13.32
CA GLN A 26 41.08 6.41 13.97
C GLN A 26 41.63 7.61 13.20
N SER A 27 40.77 8.56 12.86
CA SER A 27 41.14 9.93 12.49
C SER A 27 40.53 10.91 13.49
N PRO A 28 41.30 11.89 14.00
CA PRO A 28 40.85 12.81 15.03
C PRO A 28 40.20 14.03 14.39
N HIS A 29 38.94 14.32 14.66
CA HIS A 29 38.40 15.69 14.87
C HIS A 29 36.86 15.58 15.02
N GLY A 30 36.38 16.01 16.17
CA GLY A 30 35.02 15.93 16.63
C GLY A 30 34.00 16.76 15.82
N PHE A 31 33.17 16.05 15.06
CA PHE A 31 31.92 16.59 14.51
C PHE A 31 30.83 15.50 14.32
N HIS A 32 31.05 14.29 14.84
CA HIS A 32 30.18 13.12 14.57
C HIS A 32 29.14 12.77 15.65
N SER A 33 29.10 13.44 16.80
CA SER A 33 28.18 13.03 17.88
C SER A 33 26.71 13.48 17.65
N SER A 34 26.50 14.62 16.98
CA SER A 34 25.16 15.22 16.86
C SER A 34 24.22 14.49 15.87
N LEU A 35 24.76 13.93 14.79
CA LEU A 35 23.94 13.20 13.80
C LEU A 35 23.59 11.79 14.27
N PHE A 36 24.50 11.12 14.95
CA PHE A 36 24.27 9.79 15.50
C PHE A 36 23.23 9.81 16.63
N ASP A 37 23.26 10.81 17.49
CA ASP A 37 22.28 11.00 18.57
C ASP A 37 20.90 11.42 18.01
N PHE A 38 20.85 12.14 16.91
CA PHE A 38 19.60 12.46 16.22
C PHE A 38 18.91 11.20 15.66
N PHE A 39 19.67 10.28 15.07
CA PHE A 39 19.12 9.01 14.56
C PHE A 39 18.81 8.02 15.67
N HIS A 40 19.57 7.96 16.76
CA HIS A 40 19.29 7.09 17.93
C HIS A 40 18.10 7.57 18.74
N GLY A 41 17.85 8.87 18.80
CA GLY A 41 16.65 9.44 19.43
C GLY A 41 15.36 9.07 18.71
N TRP A 42 15.41 8.79 17.42
CA TRP A 42 14.26 8.36 16.63
C TRP A 42 13.85 6.89 16.89
N HIS A 43 14.81 6.03 17.25
CA HIS A 43 14.49 4.63 17.57
C HIS A 43 13.87 4.43 18.95
N LYS A 44 14.01 5.37 19.88
CA LYS A 44 13.48 5.25 21.27
C LYS A 44 12.09 5.84 21.49
N ARG A 45 11.58 6.69 20.61
CA ARG A 45 10.17 7.09 20.64
C ARG A 45 9.36 5.99 19.98
N GLY A 46 8.74 5.14 20.79
CA GLY A 46 7.75 4.18 20.28
C GLY A 46 6.81 4.95 19.35
N ARG A 47 6.83 4.62 18.05
CA ARG A 47 6.01 5.31 17.06
C ARG A 47 4.56 5.18 17.49
N SER A 48 3.93 6.28 17.89
CA SER A 48 2.51 6.30 18.14
C SER A 48 1.78 6.01 16.83
N ALA A 49 0.90 5.02 16.84
CA ALA A 49 0.05 4.75 15.72
C ALA A 49 -1.00 5.86 15.60
N GLN A 50 -1.28 6.30 14.37
CA GLN A 50 -2.30 7.30 14.07
C GLN A 50 -3.52 6.58 13.50
N LEU A 51 -4.49 6.28 14.34
CA LEU A 51 -5.75 5.69 13.90
C LEU A 51 -6.60 6.77 13.21
N GLY A 52 -7.18 6.41 12.06
CA GLY A 52 -8.22 7.23 11.45
C GLY A 52 -9.53 7.14 12.27
N PRO A 53 -10.60 7.89 11.91
CA PRO A 53 -11.86 7.91 12.65
C PRO A 53 -12.65 6.60 12.58
N ARG A 54 -12.41 5.78 11.52
CA ARG A 54 -13.22 4.58 11.24
C ARG A 54 -13.29 3.57 12.39
N PRO A 55 -12.21 3.19 13.09
CA PRO A 55 -12.30 2.22 14.20
C PRO A 55 -13.22 2.71 15.33
N PHE A 56 -13.16 3.99 15.65
CA PHE A 56 -14.01 4.58 16.70
C PHE A 56 -15.47 4.56 16.29
N PHE A 57 -15.76 4.96 15.04
CA PHE A 57 -17.11 4.95 14.51
C PHE A 57 -17.72 3.55 14.51
N LEU A 58 -16.96 2.53 14.07
CA LEU A 58 -17.41 1.14 14.06
C LEU A 58 -17.67 0.60 15.47
N VAL A 59 -16.89 0.99 16.46
CA VAL A 59 -17.13 0.60 17.87
C VAL A 59 -18.40 1.25 18.40
N GLU A 60 -18.65 2.52 18.09
CA GLU A 60 -19.88 3.21 18.53
C GLU A 60 -21.15 2.61 17.89
N ASP A 61 -21.05 2.11 16.64
CA ASP A 61 -22.16 1.48 15.92
C ASP A 61 -22.46 0.03 16.39
N MET A 62 -21.58 -0.57 17.21
CA MET A 62 -21.81 -1.91 17.74
C MET A 62 -23.02 -1.95 18.69
N THR A 63 -23.74 -3.08 18.68
CA THR A 63 -24.71 -3.39 19.74
C THR A 63 -24.03 -3.42 21.11
N GLN A 64 -24.72 -2.89 22.15
CA GLN A 64 -24.18 -2.84 23.51
C GLN A 64 -23.81 -4.26 23.99
N SER A 65 -22.56 -4.42 24.42
CA SER A 65 -21.98 -5.71 24.85
C SER A 65 -20.73 -5.50 25.71
N PRO A 66 -20.27 -6.51 26.45
CA PRO A 66 -18.98 -6.46 27.14
C PRO A 66 -17.82 -6.13 26.19
N LEU A 67 -17.85 -6.67 24.96
CA LEU A 67 -16.84 -6.39 23.94
C LEU A 67 -16.84 -4.91 23.54
N LYS A 68 -18.01 -4.30 23.28
CA LYS A 68 -18.11 -2.87 22.98
C LYS A 68 -17.47 -2.04 24.08
N THR A 69 -17.82 -2.32 25.33
CA THR A 69 -17.27 -1.62 26.50
C THR A 69 -15.74 -1.74 26.55
N GLN A 70 -15.20 -2.93 26.31
CA GLN A 70 -13.77 -3.15 26.27
C GLN A 70 -13.08 -2.34 25.14
N LEU A 71 -13.66 -2.33 23.95
CA LEU A 71 -13.13 -1.58 22.80
C LEU A 71 -13.20 -0.07 23.03
N GLN A 72 -14.26 0.43 23.67
CA GLN A 72 -14.37 1.84 24.07
C GLN A 72 -13.27 2.25 25.06
N HIS A 73 -12.89 1.36 25.99
CA HIS A 73 -11.73 1.61 26.85
C HIS A 73 -10.42 1.69 26.06
N CYS A 74 -10.23 0.86 25.06
CA CYS A 74 -9.06 0.91 24.18
C CYS A 74 -8.99 2.23 23.38
N ALA A 75 -10.11 2.88 23.10
CA ALA A 75 -10.17 4.14 22.34
C ALA A 75 -9.36 5.29 22.96
N LYS A 76 -9.03 5.21 24.24
CA LYS A 76 -8.23 6.22 24.94
C LYS A 76 -6.73 6.15 24.63
N GLY A 77 -6.26 5.09 23.93
CA GLY A 77 -4.84 4.88 23.66
C GLY A 77 -4.00 4.63 24.92
N PRO A 78 -2.67 4.75 24.83
CA PRO A 78 -1.89 5.11 23.65
C PRO A 78 -1.88 4.00 22.59
N PHE A 79 -1.95 4.39 21.31
CA PHE A 79 -1.87 3.44 20.20
C PHE A 79 -0.42 3.21 19.81
N LYS A 80 -0.08 1.95 19.59
CA LYS A 80 1.27 1.53 19.22
C LYS A 80 1.21 0.62 18.00
N SER A 81 2.25 0.66 17.16
CA SER A 81 2.39 -0.32 16.10
C SER A 81 2.52 -1.73 16.66
N SER A 82 1.93 -2.70 16.00
CA SER A 82 1.95 -4.10 16.39
C SER A 82 2.53 -4.95 15.27
N LYS A 83 3.50 -5.81 15.58
CA LYS A 83 4.02 -6.80 14.63
C LYS A 83 2.97 -7.85 14.22
N PHE A 84 1.87 -7.92 14.95
CA PHE A 84 0.76 -8.85 14.68
C PHE A 84 -0.25 -8.30 13.67
N SER A 85 -0.39 -6.97 13.57
CA SER A 85 -1.35 -6.37 12.65
C SER A 85 -0.81 -6.31 11.22
N ILE A 86 -1.64 -6.71 10.25
CA ILE A 86 -1.33 -6.76 8.84
C ILE A 86 -2.22 -5.76 8.10
N GLY A 87 -1.60 -4.84 7.36
CA GLY A 87 -2.28 -3.98 6.40
C GLY A 87 -2.55 -4.76 5.10
N HIS A 88 -3.66 -5.51 5.05
CA HIS A 88 -4.08 -6.29 3.89
C HIS A 88 -4.36 -5.37 2.71
N ARG A 89 -3.57 -5.46 1.64
CA ARG A 89 -3.55 -4.52 0.50
C ARG A 89 -3.28 -3.06 0.91
N GLY A 90 -2.68 -2.86 2.10
CA GLY A 90 -2.51 -1.57 2.74
C GLY A 90 -3.68 -1.20 3.66
N ALA A 91 -4.20 0.02 3.54
CA ALA A 91 -5.41 0.50 4.22
C ALA A 91 -6.59 0.58 3.23
N ALA A 92 -6.93 -0.55 2.61
CA ALA A 92 -7.82 -0.66 1.46
C ALA A 92 -9.26 -0.19 1.71
N LEU A 93 -9.68 -0.03 2.97
CA LEU A 93 -10.99 0.53 3.32
C LEU A 93 -11.03 2.07 3.30
N GLN A 94 -9.90 2.73 3.10
CA GLN A 94 -9.77 4.19 3.11
C GLN A 94 -9.01 4.74 1.89
N PHE A 95 -8.24 3.90 1.24
CA PHE A 95 -7.41 4.24 0.08
C PHE A 95 -7.50 3.14 -0.98
N PRO A 96 -7.34 3.46 -2.25
CA PRO A 96 -7.29 2.44 -3.30
C PRO A 96 -6.28 1.36 -2.96
N GLU A 97 -6.70 0.10 -3.05
CA GLU A 97 -5.87 -1.05 -2.69
C GLU A 97 -4.57 -1.12 -3.49
N HIS A 98 -3.53 -1.68 -2.88
CA HIS A 98 -2.22 -1.88 -3.52
C HIS A 98 -1.57 -0.59 -4.04
N THR A 99 -1.92 0.58 -3.50
CA THR A 99 -1.28 1.86 -3.82
C THR A 99 -0.28 2.27 -2.74
N LYS A 100 0.64 3.13 -3.11
CA LYS A 100 1.62 3.74 -2.19
C LYS A 100 0.91 4.44 -1.02
N GLU A 101 -0.20 5.13 -1.31
CA GLU A 101 -1.02 5.84 -0.34
C GLU A 101 -1.60 4.86 0.68
N SER A 102 -2.17 3.75 0.20
CA SER A 102 -2.73 2.69 1.03
C SER A 102 -1.69 2.09 1.97
N TYR A 103 -0.51 1.75 1.46
CA TYR A 103 0.58 1.21 2.27
C TYR A 103 1.14 2.22 3.27
N THR A 104 1.30 3.47 2.85
CA THR A 104 1.76 4.55 3.73
C THR A 104 0.77 4.79 4.88
N ALA A 105 -0.53 4.79 4.58
CA ALA A 105 -1.57 4.94 5.57
C ALA A 105 -1.57 3.76 6.56
N ALA A 106 -1.51 2.51 6.07
CA ALA A 106 -1.43 1.32 6.92
C ALA A 106 -0.23 1.37 7.87
N ALA A 107 0.95 1.75 7.37
CA ALA A 107 2.15 1.90 8.20
C ALA A 107 1.97 2.98 9.29
N LYS A 108 1.37 4.13 8.97
CA LYS A 108 1.07 5.20 9.94
C LYS A 108 0.02 4.79 10.95
N MET A 109 -0.95 3.96 10.56
CA MET A 109 -1.96 3.39 11.45
C MET A 109 -1.42 2.28 12.35
N GLY A 110 -0.14 1.92 12.23
CA GLY A 110 0.54 0.99 13.13
C GLY A 110 0.57 -0.46 12.65
N ALA A 111 0.27 -0.73 11.38
CA ALA A 111 0.49 -2.04 10.79
C ALA A 111 1.98 -2.40 10.88
N GLY A 112 2.29 -3.57 11.44
CA GLY A 112 3.66 -4.09 11.51
C GLY A 112 4.08 -4.78 10.23
N ILE A 113 3.12 -5.23 9.44
CA ILE A 113 3.30 -5.89 8.14
C ILE A 113 2.36 -5.22 7.15
N VAL A 114 2.80 -5.01 5.93
CA VAL A 114 1.95 -4.68 4.79
C VAL A 114 2.00 -5.81 3.80
N GLU A 115 0.84 -6.18 3.29
CA GLU A 115 0.69 -7.32 2.40
C GLU A 115 0.47 -6.86 0.97
N CYS A 116 1.03 -7.61 0.00
CA CYS A 116 0.95 -7.34 -1.42
C CYS A 116 0.69 -8.63 -2.20
N ASP A 117 -0.45 -8.71 -2.86
CA ASP A 117 -0.68 -9.69 -3.92
C ASP A 117 0.15 -9.32 -5.15
N VAL A 118 0.81 -10.28 -5.77
CA VAL A 118 1.79 -10.03 -6.84
C VAL A 118 1.30 -10.56 -8.18
N THR A 119 1.34 -9.71 -9.20
CA THR A 119 1.05 -10.05 -10.59
C THR A 119 2.18 -9.61 -11.53
N PHE A 120 2.11 -9.99 -12.81
CA PHE A 120 3.13 -9.68 -13.80
C PHE A 120 2.59 -8.76 -14.89
N THR A 121 3.39 -7.76 -15.27
CA THR A 121 3.14 -6.93 -16.44
C THR A 121 3.57 -7.65 -17.74
N LYS A 122 3.21 -7.07 -18.89
CA LYS A 122 3.58 -7.55 -20.23
C LYS A 122 5.09 -7.73 -20.40
N ASP A 123 5.88 -6.84 -19.81
CA ASP A 123 7.34 -6.88 -19.79
C ASP A 123 7.90 -7.64 -18.57
N LYS A 124 7.08 -8.51 -17.95
CA LYS A 124 7.44 -9.44 -16.87
C LYS A 124 7.97 -8.75 -15.60
N GLN A 125 7.57 -7.53 -15.35
CA GLN A 125 7.85 -6.85 -14.08
C GLN A 125 6.77 -7.18 -13.04
N LEU A 126 7.17 -7.25 -11.77
CA LEU A 126 6.25 -7.50 -10.67
C LEU A 126 5.54 -6.21 -10.25
N VAL A 127 4.23 -6.30 -10.05
CA VAL A 127 3.38 -5.23 -9.52
C VAL A 127 2.41 -5.77 -8.49
N CYS A 128 1.97 -4.90 -7.57
CA CYS A 128 0.99 -5.29 -6.57
C CYS A 128 -0.43 -5.11 -7.12
N ARG A 129 -1.12 -6.22 -7.38
CA ARG A 129 -2.55 -6.27 -7.73
C ARG A 129 -3.17 -7.56 -7.23
N HIS A 130 -4.41 -7.47 -6.75
CA HIS A 130 -5.12 -8.61 -6.16
C HIS A 130 -5.34 -9.75 -7.17
N SER A 131 -5.56 -9.41 -8.42
CA SER A 131 -5.63 -10.40 -9.50
C SER A 131 -4.93 -9.91 -10.76
N GLN A 132 -4.57 -10.87 -11.61
CA GLN A 132 -3.91 -10.58 -12.89
C GLN A 132 -4.76 -9.64 -13.76
N CYS A 133 -6.09 -9.68 -13.65
CA CYS A 133 -7.03 -8.98 -14.53
C CYS A 133 -8.06 -8.14 -13.77
N ASP A 134 -7.63 -7.32 -12.81
CA ASP A 134 -8.51 -6.44 -12.01
C ASP A 134 -8.39 -4.95 -12.36
N LEU A 135 -7.57 -4.57 -13.36
CA LEU A 135 -7.27 -3.17 -13.64
C LEU A 135 -8.52 -2.35 -13.97
N HIS A 136 -9.53 -2.93 -14.60
CA HIS A 136 -10.78 -2.24 -14.95
C HIS A 136 -11.65 -1.90 -13.74
N THR A 137 -11.51 -2.63 -12.65
CA THR A 137 -12.25 -2.41 -11.40
C THR A 137 -11.49 -1.57 -10.38
N THR A 138 -10.16 -1.65 -10.37
CA THR A 138 -9.30 -1.08 -9.33
C THR A 138 -8.47 0.13 -9.77
N THR A 139 -8.52 0.47 -11.07
CA THR A 139 -7.81 1.62 -11.63
C THR A 139 -8.69 2.43 -12.60
N ASN A 140 -8.18 3.56 -13.03
CA ASN A 140 -8.82 4.41 -14.05
C ASN A 140 -8.55 3.96 -15.50
N ILE A 141 -8.07 2.74 -15.76
CA ILE A 141 -7.64 2.27 -17.09
C ILE A 141 -8.70 2.51 -18.16
N LEU A 142 -9.99 2.30 -17.83
CA LEU A 142 -11.10 2.49 -18.78
C LEU A 142 -11.27 3.96 -19.24
N ALA A 143 -10.74 4.91 -18.49
CA ALA A 143 -10.74 6.33 -18.83
C ALA A 143 -9.45 6.79 -19.53
N THR A 144 -8.59 5.84 -19.92
CA THR A 144 -7.30 6.10 -20.57
C THR A 144 -7.24 5.42 -21.94
N PRO A 145 -6.32 5.83 -22.84
CA PRO A 145 -6.08 5.14 -24.11
C PRO A 145 -5.68 3.65 -23.93
N LEU A 146 -5.19 3.25 -22.76
CA LEU A 146 -4.81 1.88 -22.45
C LEU A 146 -6.01 0.91 -22.39
N ALA A 147 -7.24 1.43 -22.30
CA ALA A 147 -8.45 0.61 -22.36
C ALA A 147 -8.52 -0.27 -23.63
N SER A 148 -7.96 0.20 -24.74
CA SER A 148 -7.89 -0.55 -26.00
C SER A 148 -6.92 -1.73 -25.98
N GLN A 149 -6.00 -1.78 -25.01
CA GLN A 149 -5.04 -2.87 -24.85
C GLN A 149 -5.57 -4.00 -23.95
N CYS A 150 -6.73 -3.81 -23.31
CA CYS A 150 -7.34 -4.83 -22.44
C CYS A 150 -7.62 -6.11 -23.25
N ALA A 151 -7.41 -7.29 -22.64
CA ALA A 151 -7.72 -8.59 -23.23
C ALA A 151 -9.19 -8.67 -23.72
N VAL A 152 -10.12 -8.03 -23.01
CA VAL A 152 -11.48 -7.71 -23.48
C VAL A 152 -11.70 -6.22 -23.25
N ALA A 153 -11.59 -5.45 -24.33
CA ALA A 153 -11.74 -3.99 -24.29
C ALA A 153 -13.20 -3.56 -24.09
N PRO A 154 -13.46 -2.36 -23.54
CA PRO A 154 -14.81 -1.81 -23.47
C PRO A 154 -15.38 -1.60 -24.88
N GLN A 155 -16.65 -1.95 -25.07
CA GLN A 155 -17.41 -1.75 -26.31
C GLN A 155 -18.56 -0.78 -26.05
N PHE A 156 -18.75 0.13 -26.98
CA PHE A 156 -19.78 1.16 -26.90
C PHE A 156 -20.71 1.05 -28.11
N ASP A 157 -22.00 1.29 -27.91
CA ASP A 157 -22.98 1.41 -28.99
C ASP A 157 -22.87 2.76 -29.71
N SER A 158 -23.75 2.98 -30.68
CA SER A 158 -23.81 4.23 -31.47
C SER A 158 -24.17 5.47 -30.63
N GLU A 159 -24.75 5.28 -29.46
CA GLU A 159 -25.11 6.33 -28.50
C GLU A 159 -24.02 6.59 -27.46
N GLY A 160 -22.88 5.85 -27.51
CA GLY A 160 -21.77 5.95 -26.57
C GLY A 160 -21.99 5.22 -25.24
N LYS A 161 -23.00 4.35 -25.14
CA LYS A 161 -23.29 3.56 -23.96
C LYS A 161 -22.41 2.29 -23.95
N LEU A 162 -21.81 1.98 -22.81
CA LEU A 162 -21.04 0.75 -22.60
C LEU A 162 -21.97 -0.47 -22.65
N VAL A 163 -21.69 -1.42 -23.56
CA VAL A 163 -22.57 -2.59 -23.81
C VAL A 163 -22.03 -3.92 -23.29
N ASN A 164 -20.74 -4.00 -22.93
CA ASN A 164 -20.09 -5.23 -22.47
C ASN A 164 -19.48 -5.13 -21.06
N ALA A 165 -20.06 -4.34 -20.16
CA ALA A 165 -19.48 -4.03 -18.85
C ALA A 165 -19.08 -5.27 -18.04
N SER A 166 -19.87 -6.36 -18.10
CA SER A 166 -19.59 -7.61 -17.38
C SER A 166 -18.50 -8.47 -18.01
N GLU A 167 -18.09 -8.17 -19.24
CA GLU A 167 -17.11 -8.95 -19.99
C GLU A 167 -15.72 -8.32 -20.01
N ILE A 168 -15.63 -7.03 -19.64
CA ILE A 168 -14.37 -6.29 -19.67
C ILE A 168 -13.31 -7.01 -18.85
N LYS A 169 -12.13 -7.17 -19.45
CA LYS A 169 -11.01 -7.86 -18.81
C LYS A 169 -9.71 -7.13 -19.13
N CYS A 170 -9.24 -6.31 -18.18
CA CYS A 170 -7.98 -5.60 -18.30
C CYS A 170 -6.96 -6.21 -17.34
N CYS A 171 -5.92 -6.80 -17.87
CA CYS A 171 -4.92 -7.53 -17.12
C CYS A 171 -3.61 -6.72 -17.01
N THR A 172 -2.86 -6.93 -15.94
CA THR A 172 -1.51 -6.35 -15.83
C THR A 172 -0.59 -6.83 -16.94
N SER A 173 -0.80 -8.07 -17.44
CA SER A 173 -0.07 -8.63 -18.59
C SER A 173 -0.40 -7.99 -19.93
N ASP A 174 -1.44 -7.16 -20.02
CA ASP A 174 -1.80 -6.48 -21.26
C ASP A 174 -0.91 -5.26 -21.53
N ILE A 175 -0.34 -4.68 -20.47
CA ILE A 175 0.42 -3.43 -20.47
C ILE A 175 1.81 -3.59 -19.83
N THR A 176 2.73 -2.73 -20.22
CA THR A 176 4.09 -2.66 -19.63
C THR A 176 4.06 -2.02 -18.24
N VAL A 177 5.12 -2.19 -17.44
CA VAL A 177 5.24 -1.50 -16.14
C VAL A 177 5.29 0.02 -16.28
N ALA A 178 5.81 0.52 -17.40
CA ALA A 178 5.83 1.96 -17.68
C ALA A 178 4.40 2.51 -17.86
N GLU A 179 3.58 1.81 -18.64
CA GLU A 179 2.15 2.13 -18.83
C GLU A 179 1.38 1.95 -17.53
N PHE A 180 1.59 0.86 -16.80
CA PHE A 180 0.95 0.61 -15.50
C PHE A 180 1.16 1.77 -14.51
N LYS A 181 2.37 2.36 -14.49
CA LYS A 181 2.71 3.49 -13.62
C LYS A 181 1.97 4.80 -13.97
N THR A 182 1.31 4.88 -15.11
CA THR A 182 0.49 6.03 -15.50
C THR A 182 -0.94 5.93 -14.97
N LEU A 183 -1.36 4.75 -14.50
CA LEU A 183 -2.70 4.52 -13.97
C LEU A 183 -2.86 5.11 -12.57
N GLU A 184 -4.08 5.50 -12.26
CA GLU A 184 -4.52 5.91 -10.92
C GLU A 184 -5.38 4.81 -10.30
N GLY A 185 -5.13 4.52 -9.01
CA GLY A 185 -5.99 3.62 -8.25
C GLY A 185 -7.36 4.25 -8.00
N LYS A 186 -8.41 3.45 -8.00
CA LYS A 186 -9.77 3.85 -7.61
C LYS A 186 -10.34 2.91 -6.55
N MET A 187 -11.32 3.41 -5.79
CA MET A 187 -12.15 2.66 -4.85
C MET A 187 -13.46 2.26 -5.49
#